data_4c4e18a6642f035073db5143398ccbde
#
_entry.id   4c4e18a6642f035073db5143398ccbde
#
_cell.length_a   1.000
_cell.length_b   1.000
_cell.length_c   1.000
_cell.angle_alpha   90.00
_cell.angle_beta   90.00
_cell.angle_gamma   90.00
#
_symmetry.space_group_name_H-M   'P 1'
#
loop_
_entity.id
_entity.type
_entity.pdbx_description
1 polymer ?
#
loop_
_entity_poly.entity_id
_entity_poly.type
_entity_poly.pdbx_seq_one_letter_code
_entity_poly.pdbx_strand_id
1 'polypeptide(L)'
;MEEDRNRRIFAENLNRIMREHEKTPTNLVADLDIPYSTLSNWTTGLKMPRMGNVEKLASYFHCEKSDLLEEHSAEYYERKEVSELANKIRENSQLKALFDVQTDLEKDDLDAILQMALAFKRKDRNNY
;
A
#
# COMPACT_ATOMS: atom_id res chain seq x y z
N MET A 1 -0.90 -12.21 -23.64
CA MET A 1 -1.16 -10.97 -24.35
C MET A 1 -1.26 -9.83 -23.37
N GLU A 2 -1.01 -8.65 -23.84
CA GLU A 2 -0.87 -7.48 -22.98
C GLU A 2 -2.11 -7.18 -22.13
N GLU A 3 -3.30 -7.32 -22.71
CA GLU A 3 -4.56 -7.09 -21.99
C GLU A 3 -4.76 -8.07 -20.85
N ASP A 4 -4.46 -9.35 -21.07
CA ASP A 4 -4.58 -10.39 -20.05
C ASP A 4 -3.57 -10.15 -18.92
N ARG A 5 -2.37 -9.73 -19.27
CA ARG A 5 -1.34 -9.40 -18.31
C ARG A 5 -1.77 -8.21 -17.44
N ASN A 6 -2.29 -7.16 -18.06
CA ASN A 6 -2.74 -5.97 -17.36
C ASN A 6 -3.87 -6.26 -16.37
N ARG A 7 -4.83 -7.09 -16.78
CA ARG A 7 -5.93 -7.52 -15.91
C ARG A 7 -5.42 -8.32 -14.72
N ARG A 8 -4.46 -9.21 -14.95
CA ARG A 8 -3.84 -9.99 -13.86
C ARG A 8 -3.08 -9.11 -12.89
N ILE A 9 -2.26 -8.18 -13.40
CA ILE A 9 -1.49 -7.24 -12.57
C ILE A 9 -2.43 -6.40 -11.73
N PHE A 10 -3.48 -5.87 -12.33
CA PHE A 10 -4.48 -5.08 -11.61
C PHE A 10 -5.16 -5.91 -10.51
N ALA A 11 -5.56 -7.14 -10.82
CA ALA A 11 -6.20 -8.01 -9.84
C ALA A 11 -5.28 -8.31 -8.66
N GLU A 12 -4.02 -8.63 -8.92
CA GLU A 12 -3.02 -8.89 -7.88
C GLU A 12 -2.81 -7.65 -7.00
N ASN A 13 -2.67 -6.49 -7.63
CA ASN A 13 -2.49 -5.23 -6.91
C ASN A 13 -3.71 -4.88 -6.05
N LEU A 14 -4.91 -5.01 -6.62
CA LEU A 14 -6.14 -4.71 -5.89
C LEU A 14 -6.32 -5.63 -4.68
N ASN A 15 -6.12 -6.93 -4.86
CA ASN A 15 -6.23 -7.90 -3.77
C ASN A 15 -5.21 -7.60 -2.67
N ARG A 16 -3.98 -7.26 -3.03
CA ARG A 16 -2.94 -6.91 -2.07
C ARG A 16 -3.32 -5.64 -1.29
N ILE A 17 -3.73 -4.59 -1.98
CA ILE A 17 -4.11 -3.31 -1.35
C ILE A 17 -5.32 -3.51 -0.42
N MET A 18 -6.28 -4.31 -0.82
CA MET A 18 -7.42 -4.66 0.04
C MET A 18 -6.95 -5.33 1.33
N ARG A 19 -6.03 -6.29 1.23
CA ARG A 19 -5.46 -6.95 2.41
C ARG A 19 -4.69 -5.99 3.30
N GLU A 20 -3.87 -5.14 2.71
CA GLU A 20 -3.07 -4.14 3.45
C GLU A 20 -3.95 -3.17 4.23
N HIS A 21 -5.09 -2.79 3.67
CA HIS A 21 -6.05 -1.88 4.30
C HIS A 21 -7.14 -2.61 5.10
N GLU A 22 -7.04 -3.93 5.19
CA GLU A 22 -8.03 -4.77 5.91
C GLU A 22 -9.46 -4.56 5.40
N LYS A 23 -9.60 -4.40 4.08
CA LYS A 23 -10.90 -4.22 3.42
C LYS A 23 -11.32 -5.50 2.72
N THR A 24 -12.55 -5.90 2.95
CA THR A 24 -13.18 -7.05 2.29
C THR A 24 -13.93 -6.60 1.02
N PRO A 25 -14.27 -7.53 0.12
CA PRO A 25 -15.13 -7.19 -1.01
C PRO A 25 -16.45 -6.56 -0.58
N THR A 26 -17.03 -7.02 0.50
CA THR A 26 -18.27 -6.46 1.06
C THR A 26 -18.10 -4.99 1.43
N ASN A 27 -16.96 -4.64 2.05
CA ASN A 27 -16.66 -3.25 2.39
C ASN A 27 -16.60 -2.37 1.14
N LEU A 28 -15.92 -2.83 0.08
CA LEU A 28 -15.79 -2.06 -1.15
C LEU A 28 -17.11 -1.87 -1.88
N VAL A 29 -17.92 -2.92 -1.94
CA VAL A 29 -19.27 -2.84 -2.54
C VAL A 29 -20.10 -1.79 -1.84
N ALA A 30 -20.06 -1.76 -0.53
CA ALA A 30 -20.83 -0.78 0.26
C ALA A 30 -20.25 0.64 0.12
N ASP A 31 -18.94 0.79 0.27
CA ASP A 31 -18.30 2.09 0.33
C ASP A 31 -18.23 2.78 -1.04
N LEU A 32 -18.05 2.03 -2.10
CA LEU A 32 -17.89 2.55 -3.46
C LEU A 32 -19.18 2.49 -4.29
N ASP A 33 -20.23 1.89 -3.73
CA ASP A 33 -21.52 1.73 -4.41
C ASP A 33 -21.37 1.05 -5.77
N ILE A 34 -20.68 -0.10 -5.80
CA ILE A 34 -20.48 -0.90 -7.00
C ILE A 34 -21.11 -2.28 -6.81
N PRO A 35 -21.61 -2.91 -7.90
CA PRO A 35 -22.12 -4.28 -7.80
C PRO A 35 -21.01 -5.27 -7.43
N TYR A 36 -21.37 -6.27 -6.63
CA TYR A 36 -20.41 -7.33 -6.26
C TYR A 36 -19.83 -8.02 -7.49
N SER A 37 -20.64 -8.27 -8.50
CA SER A 37 -20.19 -8.90 -9.75
C SER A 37 -19.13 -8.08 -10.46
N THR A 38 -19.24 -6.75 -10.43
CA THR A 38 -18.26 -5.85 -11.02
C THR A 38 -16.93 -5.96 -10.26
N LEU A 39 -16.97 -5.89 -8.95
CA LEU A 39 -15.76 -6.03 -8.12
C LEU A 39 -15.12 -7.42 -8.32
N SER A 40 -15.93 -8.46 -8.36
CA SER A 40 -15.48 -9.83 -8.60
C SER A 40 -14.72 -9.95 -9.93
N ASN A 41 -15.20 -9.29 -10.99
CA ASN A 41 -14.51 -9.25 -12.27
C ASN A 41 -13.12 -8.62 -12.17
N TRP A 42 -12.98 -7.61 -11.33
CA TRP A 42 -11.69 -6.93 -11.14
C TRP A 42 -10.72 -7.75 -10.29
N THR A 43 -11.21 -8.37 -9.22
CA THR A 43 -10.35 -9.14 -8.29
C THR A 43 -9.93 -10.49 -8.86
N THR A 44 -10.69 -11.02 -9.81
CA THR A 44 -10.36 -12.30 -10.48
C THR A 44 -9.59 -12.12 -11.78
N GLY A 45 -9.42 -10.88 -12.25
CA GLY A 45 -8.73 -10.59 -13.51
C GLY A 45 -9.54 -10.86 -14.76
N LEU A 46 -10.86 -11.00 -14.62
CA LEU A 46 -11.74 -11.21 -15.79
C LEU A 46 -11.96 -9.94 -16.59
N LYS A 47 -12.02 -8.79 -15.92
CA LYS A 47 -12.23 -7.50 -16.55
C LYS A 47 -11.37 -6.43 -15.90
N MET A 48 -11.01 -5.45 -16.69
CA MET A 48 -10.27 -4.27 -16.24
C MET A 48 -11.26 -3.12 -16.02
N PRO A 49 -11.18 -2.37 -14.90
CA PRO A 49 -12.02 -1.19 -14.74
C PRO A 49 -11.58 -0.08 -15.69
N ARG A 50 -12.49 0.83 -16.00
CA ARG A 50 -12.18 2.05 -16.74
C ARG A 50 -11.39 2.99 -15.83
N MET A 51 -10.68 3.94 -16.43
CA MET A 51 -9.78 4.84 -15.70
C MET A 51 -10.49 5.61 -14.58
N GLY A 52 -11.74 6.02 -14.77
CA GLY A 52 -12.53 6.68 -13.73
C GLY A 52 -12.68 5.83 -12.47
N ASN A 53 -12.88 4.53 -12.63
CA ASN A 53 -12.95 3.60 -11.50
C ASN A 53 -11.59 3.36 -10.87
N VAL A 54 -10.51 3.33 -11.67
CA VAL A 54 -9.14 3.23 -11.14
C VAL A 54 -8.85 4.43 -10.26
N GLU A 55 -9.19 5.64 -10.69
CA GLU A 55 -9.03 6.86 -9.91
C GLU A 55 -9.84 6.82 -8.61
N LYS A 56 -11.07 6.31 -8.68
CA LYS A 56 -11.94 6.15 -7.51
C LYS A 56 -11.33 5.18 -6.48
N LEU A 57 -10.79 4.07 -6.95
CA LEU A 57 -10.11 3.10 -6.08
C LEU A 57 -8.82 3.69 -5.49
N ALA A 58 -8.03 4.39 -6.29
CA ALA A 58 -6.81 5.03 -5.81
C ALA A 58 -7.11 6.05 -4.71
N SER A 59 -8.15 6.88 -4.90
CA SER A 59 -8.59 7.84 -3.89
C SER A 59 -9.09 7.15 -2.62
N TYR A 60 -9.83 6.08 -2.78
CA TYR A 60 -10.39 5.32 -1.64
C TYR A 60 -9.27 4.73 -0.77
N PHE A 61 -8.25 4.18 -1.38
CA PHE A 61 -7.12 3.57 -0.67
C PHE A 61 -5.98 4.55 -0.39
N HIS A 62 -6.11 5.81 -0.77
CA HIS A 62 -5.07 6.84 -0.60
C HIS A 62 -3.74 6.41 -1.24
N CYS A 63 -3.81 5.83 -2.43
CA CYS A 63 -2.65 5.41 -3.18
C CYS A 63 -2.65 6.06 -4.58
N GLU A 64 -1.58 5.84 -5.33
CA GLU A 64 -1.47 6.32 -6.69
C GLU A 64 -2.04 5.29 -7.67
N LYS A 65 -2.43 5.74 -8.87
CA LYS A 65 -2.90 4.85 -9.92
C LYS A 65 -1.85 3.80 -10.27
N SER A 66 -0.58 4.18 -10.26
CA SER A 66 0.53 3.25 -10.53
C SER A 66 0.59 2.09 -9.56
N ASP A 67 0.16 2.30 -8.32
CA ASP A 67 0.07 1.24 -7.31
C ASP A 67 -0.91 0.13 -7.72
N LEU A 68 -1.91 0.49 -8.52
CA LEU A 68 -2.91 -0.44 -9.03
C LEU A 68 -2.57 -1.01 -10.41
N LEU A 69 -1.96 -0.19 -11.27
CA LEU A 69 -1.78 -0.50 -12.68
C LEU A 69 -0.43 -1.12 -13.04
N GLU A 70 0.59 -0.86 -12.24
CA GLU A 70 1.95 -1.29 -12.54
C GLU A 70 2.39 -2.45 -11.66
N GLU A 71 3.26 -3.30 -12.23
CA GLU A 71 3.89 -4.37 -11.49
C GLU A 71 5.08 -3.82 -10.74
N HIS A 72 5.13 -4.09 -9.42
CA HIS A 72 6.22 -3.64 -8.56
C HIS A 72 6.84 -4.83 -7.85
N SER A 73 8.16 -4.73 -7.58
CA SER A 73 8.88 -5.75 -6.82
C SER A 73 8.57 -5.65 -5.32
N ALA A 74 8.86 -6.73 -4.59
CA ALA A 74 8.76 -6.72 -3.12
C ALA A 74 9.62 -5.62 -2.51
N GLU A 75 10.82 -5.38 -3.06
CA GLU A 75 11.72 -4.32 -2.61
C GLU A 75 11.08 -2.94 -2.75
N TYR A 76 10.33 -2.70 -3.82
CA TYR A 76 9.64 -1.43 -4.02
C TYR A 76 8.68 -1.15 -2.86
N TYR A 77 7.89 -2.15 -2.46
CA TYR A 77 6.93 -1.99 -1.38
C TYR A 77 7.60 -1.78 -0.02
N GLU A 78 8.71 -2.46 0.23
CA GLU A 78 9.51 -2.25 1.44
C GLU A 78 10.05 -0.84 1.52
N ARG A 79 10.59 -0.32 0.43
CA ARG A 79 11.08 1.07 0.36
C ARG A 79 9.96 2.07 0.59
N LYS A 80 8.79 1.81 0.03
CA LYS A 80 7.62 2.66 0.20
C LYS A 80 7.18 2.72 1.66
N GLU A 81 7.10 1.58 2.33
CA GLU A 81 6.75 1.52 3.75
C GLU A 81 7.76 2.27 4.61
N VAL A 82 9.05 2.12 4.32
CA VAL A 82 10.12 2.83 5.04
C VAL A 82 10.00 4.34 4.81
N SER A 83 9.74 4.77 3.58
CA SER A 83 9.54 6.19 3.27
C SER A 83 8.34 6.77 3.99
N GLU A 84 7.24 6.06 4.04
CA GLU A 84 6.03 6.49 4.74
C GLU A 84 6.29 6.60 6.24
N LEU A 85 7.01 5.65 6.81
CA LEU A 85 7.38 5.68 8.22
C LEU A 85 8.30 6.86 8.52
N ALA A 86 9.29 7.11 7.67
CA ALA A 86 10.18 8.25 7.80
C ALA A 86 9.41 9.58 7.77
N ASN A 87 8.43 9.69 6.87
CA ASN A 87 7.59 10.89 6.79
C ASN A 87 6.75 11.09 8.07
N LYS A 88 6.18 10.01 8.60
CA LYS A 88 5.43 10.07 9.87
C LYS A 88 6.30 10.55 11.02
N ILE A 89 7.54 10.10 11.07
CA ILE A 89 8.51 10.54 12.09
C ILE A 89 8.81 12.03 11.94
N ARG A 90 9.02 12.51 10.70
CA ARG A 90 9.27 13.92 10.42
C ARG A 90 8.09 14.82 10.78
N GLU A 91 6.88 14.34 10.57
CA GLU A 91 5.64 15.09 10.86
C GLU A 91 5.33 15.12 12.35
N ASN A 92 5.79 14.14 13.11
CA ASN A 92 5.54 14.06 14.55
C ASN A 92 6.64 14.79 15.30
N SER A 93 6.28 15.92 15.93
CA SER A 93 7.25 16.78 16.63
C SER A 93 7.95 16.08 17.80
N GLN A 94 7.28 15.17 18.49
CA GLN A 94 7.86 14.44 19.62
C GLN A 94 8.88 13.42 19.12
N LEU A 95 8.56 12.67 18.06
CA LEU A 95 9.48 11.72 17.46
C LEU A 95 10.65 12.43 16.81
N LYS A 96 10.40 13.57 16.16
CA LYS A 96 11.45 14.39 15.55
C LYS A 96 12.43 14.87 16.61
N ALA A 97 11.95 15.32 17.77
CA ALA A 97 12.81 15.77 18.87
C ALA A 97 13.71 14.63 19.37
N LEU A 98 13.19 13.41 19.44
CA LEU A 98 13.96 12.23 19.82
C LEU A 98 15.11 11.96 18.86
N PHE A 99 14.87 12.10 17.54
CA PHE A 99 15.87 11.89 16.52
C PHE A 99 16.85 13.08 16.42
N ASP A 100 16.38 14.29 16.64
CA ASP A 100 17.23 15.50 16.60
C ASP A 100 18.25 15.54 17.75
N VAL A 101 17.92 14.98 18.91
CA VAL A 101 18.85 14.87 20.05
C VAL A 101 20.02 13.95 19.70
N GLN A 102 19.86 13.09 18.69
CA GLN A 102 20.90 12.19 18.23
C GLN A 102 21.49 12.66 16.92
N THR A 103 21.84 13.94 16.85
CA THR A 103 22.37 14.58 15.64
C THR A 103 23.67 13.97 15.14
N ASP A 104 24.36 13.17 15.96
CA ASP A 104 25.59 12.49 15.59
C ASP A 104 25.34 11.14 14.90
N LEU A 105 24.09 10.71 14.77
CA LEU A 105 23.75 9.49 14.07
C LEU A 105 23.90 9.70 12.56
N GLU A 106 24.71 8.84 11.94
CA GLU A 106 24.83 8.82 10.50
C GLU A 106 23.52 8.35 9.86
N LYS A 107 23.34 8.72 8.60
CA LYS A 107 22.17 8.34 7.82
C LYS A 107 21.91 6.83 7.84
N ASP A 108 22.99 6.04 7.78
CA ASP A 108 22.91 4.58 7.80
C ASP A 108 22.34 4.05 9.12
N ASP A 109 22.70 4.69 10.24
CA ASP A 109 22.18 4.33 11.56
C ASP A 109 20.69 4.63 11.67
N LEU A 110 20.25 5.74 11.10
CA LEU A 110 18.83 6.10 11.07
C LEU A 110 18.04 5.10 10.21
N ASP A 111 18.57 4.71 9.05
CA ASP A 111 17.95 3.71 8.19
C ASP A 111 17.84 2.36 8.91
N ALA A 112 18.86 1.96 9.67
CA ALA A 112 18.83 0.74 10.47
C ALA A 112 17.74 0.79 11.54
N ILE A 113 17.57 1.91 12.21
CA ILE A 113 16.51 2.10 13.21
C ILE A 113 15.12 2.01 12.56
N LEU A 114 14.95 2.62 11.39
CA LEU A 114 13.70 2.53 10.64
C LEU A 114 13.38 1.10 10.20
N GLN A 115 14.40 0.35 9.79
CA GLN A 115 14.23 -1.05 9.41
C GLN A 115 13.83 -1.91 10.62
N MET A 116 14.41 -1.65 11.78
CA MET A 116 14.02 -2.35 13.02
C MET A 116 12.57 -2.04 13.39
N ALA A 117 12.15 -0.79 13.32
CA ALA A 117 10.77 -0.39 13.59
C ALA A 117 9.79 -1.09 12.65
N LEU A 118 10.15 -1.19 11.37
CA LEU A 118 9.34 -1.89 10.38
C LEU A 118 9.24 -3.39 10.68
N ALA A 119 10.35 -4.01 11.10
CA ALA A 119 10.36 -5.42 11.48
C ALA A 119 9.44 -5.70 12.66
N PHE A 120 9.43 -4.85 13.67
CA PHE A 120 8.49 -4.95 14.80
C PHE A 120 7.04 -4.85 14.34
N LYS A 121 6.74 -3.93 13.45
CA LYS A 121 5.39 -3.78 12.89
C LYS A 121 4.93 -5.05 12.18
N ARG A 122 5.81 -5.69 11.39
CA ARG A 122 5.51 -6.95 10.69
C ARG A 122 5.27 -8.10 11.67
N LYS A 123 6.07 -8.18 12.72
CA LYS A 123 5.94 -9.20 13.75
C LYS A 123 4.58 -9.11 14.45
N ASP A 124 4.13 -7.92 14.77
CA ASP A 124 2.83 -7.69 15.38
C ASP A 124 1.69 -8.14 14.45
N ARG A 125 1.80 -7.87 13.16
CA ARG A 125 0.81 -8.33 12.17
C ARG A 125 0.75 -9.85 12.08
N ASN A 126 1.87 -10.53 12.23
CA ASN A 126 1.96 -11.99 12.11
C ASN A 126 1.51 -12.72 13.37
N ASN A 127 1.34 -12.05 14.48
CA ASN A 127 0.93 -12.64 15.76
C ASN A 127 -0.59 -12.64 15.99
N TYR A 128 -1.35 -12.18 15.01
CA TYR A 128 -2.81 -12.22 15.05
C TYR A 128 -3.38 -13.45 14.37
#